data_bc550047cd60280f873049786fbcc9b1
#
_entry.id   bc550047cd60280f873049786fbcc9b1
#
_cell.length_a   1.000
_cell.length_b   1.000
_cell.length_c   1.000
_cell.angle_alpha   90.00
_cell.angle_beta   90.00
_cell.angle_gamma   90.00
#
_symmetry.space_group_name_H-M   'P 1'
#
loop_
_entity.id
_entity.type
_entity.pdbx_description
1 polymer ?
#
loop_
_entity_poly.entity_id
_entity_poly.type
_entity_poly.pdbx_seq_one_letter_code
_entity_poly.pdbx_strand_id
1 'polypeptide(L)'
;MTQLYYPLHSLREGHWFKLICGASFQYLPAVRSLTLAYTLAGADCIDVAADPAVIAATQEALQVATRLESEAQARGWGRRSRPWLMVSLNDGEDPHFRKAEFDPNLCPTDCPRPCETICPAQAIVFEETPVGERGRGGERERGRWFSPGSVTYSQSGVIDERCYGCGRCVPICPSQLIYTRSYVSAPTAIAQLALSTPIDALEIHTKVGNLADFQRLWSAIAPWINQLKLLAISCPDDDDLIDYLWAIHKLIAPLPCTLIWQTDGRPMSGDIGIGATRAAVKLAQKVLAAGLPGYIQLAGGTNHHTVSKLKTLGLLRERKITTNEKTSKPH
;
A
#
# COMPACT_ATOMS: atom_id res chain seq x y z
N MET A 1 18.13 -0.31 25.08
CA MET A 1 17.53 0.76 24.29
C MET A 1 16.82 0.13 23.12
N THR A 2 15.57 0.40 23.01
CA THR A 2 14.52 -0.33 22.38
C THR A 2 14.64 -0.36 20.84
N GLN A 3 14.56 -1.54 20.26
CA GLN A 3 14.48 -1.86 18.83
C GLN A 3 13.43 -1.05 18.03
N LEU A 4 12.55 -0.34 18.72
CA LEU A 4 11.47 0.50 18.16
C LEU A 4 11.93 1.65 17.25
N TYR A 5 13.18 2.11 17.42
CA TYR A 5 13.69 3.30 16.72
C TYR A 5 14.70 3.00 15.61
N TYR A 6 14.89 1.72 15.26
CA TYR A 6 15.92 1.37 14.29
C TYR A 6 15.60 1.89 12.86
N PRO A 7 14.37 1.79 12.33
CA PRO A 7 14.06 2.38 11.03
C PRO A 7 14.26 3.90 10.99
N LEU A 8 13.93 4.61 12.07
CA LEU A 8 14.19 6.06 12.16
C LEU A 8 15.69 6.37 12.19
N HIS A 9 16.50 5.54 12.84
CA HIS A 9 17.95 5.69 12.84
C HIS A 9 18.52 5.48 11.44
N SER A 10 18.08 4.44 10.75
CA SER A 10 18.43 4.16 9.36
C SER A 10 18.12 5.35 8.45
N LEU A 11 16.96 5.97 8.63
CA LEU A 11 16.55 7.17 7.88
C LEU A 11 17.47 8.36 8.17
N ARG A 12 17.80 8.61 9.43
CA ARG A 12 18.69 9.72 9.85
C ARG A 12 20.11 9.56 9.33
N GLU A 13 20.59 8.33 9.20
CA GLU A 13 21.91 8.02 8.68
C GLU A 13 21.96 7.90 7.14
N GLY A 14 20.82 7.97 6.46
CA GLY A 14 20.75 7.84 5.00
C GLY A 14 20.88 6.39 4.50
N HIS A 15 20.54 5.42 5.33
CA HIS A 15 20.57 3.98 5.00
C HIS A 15 19.17 3.37 4.90
N TRP A 16 18.15 4.20 4.91
CA TRP A 16 16.75 3.80 4.82
C TRP A 16 16.45 3.03 3.53
N PHE A 17 15.82 1.88 3.69
CA PHE A 17 15.32 1.08 2.59
C PHE A 17 13.86 0.71 2.80
N LYS A 18 13.01 1.14 1.86
CA LYS A 18 11.59 0.82 1.81
C LYS A 18 11.31 -0.14 0.65
N LEU A 19 10.65 -1.27 0.93
CA LEU A 19 10.04 -2.10 -0.09
C LEU A 19 8.65 -1.54 -0.40
N ILE A 20 8.39 -1.17 -1.66
CA ILE A 20 7.06 -0.87 -2.16
C ILE A 20 6.50 -2.15 -2.76
N CYS A 21 5.44 -2.68 -2.14
CA CYS A 21 4.91 -4.00 -2.45
C CYS A 21 3.39 -3.94 -2.65
N GLY A 22 2.93 -4.28 -3.84
CA GLY A 22 1.50 -4.45 -4.09
C GLY A 22 0.72 -3.17 -4.33
N ALA A 23 1.36 -2.13 -4.86
CA ALA A 23 0.68 -0.87 -5.16
C ALA A 23 -0.32 -0.98 -6.31
N SER A 24 -0.10 -1.83 -7.31
CA SER A 24 -0.92 -1.85 -8.53
C SER A 24 -1.44 -3.22 -8.95
N PHE A 25 -0.80 -4.29 -8.58
CA PHE A 25 -1.25 -5.63 -8.95
C PHE A 25 -1.18 -6.54 -7.72
N GLN A 26 -2.31 -6.66 -7.04
CA GLN A 26 -2.35 -7.22 -5.69
C GLN A 26 -2.49 -8.73 -5.73
N TYR A 27 -1.37 -9.39 -5.98
CA TYR A 27 -1.29 -10.83 -5.86
C TYR A 27 -0.80 -11.21 -4.46
N LEU A 28 -1.71 -11.51 -3.54
CA LEU A 28 -1.39 -11.77 -2.13
C LEU A 28 -0.23 -12.75 -1.88
N PRO A 29 -0.09 -13.87 -2.62
CA PRO A 29 1.08 -14.74 -2.47
C PRO A 29 2.41 -14.04 -2.73
N ALA A 30 2.47 -13.13 -3.73
CA ALA A 30 3.68 -12.34 -3.98
C ALA A 30 3.91 -11.30 -2.87
N VAL A 31 2.86 -10.62 -2.39
CA VAL A 31 2.95 -9.69 -1.27
C VAL A 31 3.53 -10.38 -0.04
N ARG A 32 3.02 -11.57 0.32
CA ARG A 32 3.55 -12.38 1.44
C ARG A 32 5.01 -12.72 1.25
N SER A 33 5.36 -13.27 0.08
CA SER A 33 6.73 -13.72 -0.20
C SER A 33 7.74 -12.58 -0.21
N LEU A 34 7.38 -11.44 -0.83
CA LEU A 34 8.23 -10.25 -0.88
C LEU A 34 8.37 -9.64 0.51
N THR A 35 7.27 -9.47 1.26
CA THR A 35 7.31 -8.98 2.63
C THR A 35 8.24 -9.83 3.49
N LEU A 36 8.10 -11.17 3.44
CA LEU A 36 8.93 -12.08 4.21
C LEU A 36 10.41 -11.95 3.82
N ALA A 37 10.72 -12.05 2.53
CA ALA A 37 12.09 -12.01 2.03
C ALA A 37 12.80 -10.71 2.38
N TYR A 38 12.15 -9.57 2.12
CA TYR A 38 12.75 -8.25 2.37
C TYR A 38 12.82 -7.91 3.86
N THR A 39 11.87 -8.40 4.67
CA THR A 39 11.96 -8.28 6.14
C THR A 39 13.19 -9.02 6.67
N LEU A 40 13.41 -10.26 6.24
CA LEU A 40 14.59 -11.05 6.63
C LEU A 40 15.89 -10.46 6.08
N ALA A 41 15.85 -9.80 4.93
CA ALA A 41 16.98 -9.09 4.35
C ALA A 41 17.29 -7.76 5.05
N GLY A 42 16.42 -7.25 5.93
CA GLY A 42 16.67 -6.06 6.74
C GLY A 42 16.06 -4.77 6.20
N ALA A 43 14.96 -4.84 5.45
CA ALA A 43 14.20 -3.65 5.06
C ALA A 43 13.71 -2.86 6.29
N ASP A 44 13.73 -1.54 6.21
CA ASP A 44 13.28 -0.63 7.27
C ASP A 44 11.77 -0.42 7.23
N CYS A 45 11.16 -0.53 6.06
CA CYS A 45 9.74 -0.31 5.84
C CYS A 45 9.19 -1.23 4.75
N ILE A 46 7.99 -1.71 4.96
CA ILE A 46 7.18 -2.43 3.97
C ILE A 46 5.95 -1.58 3.69
N ASP A 47 5.83 -1.15 2.45
CA ASP A 47 4.76 -0.27 1.99
C ASP A 47 3.79 -1.05 1.10
N VAL A 48 2.52 -0.99 1.45
CA VAL A 48 1.45 -1.75 0.80
C VAL A 48 0.22 -0.89 0.59
N ALA A 49 -0.66 -1.32 -0.30
CA ALA A 49 -1.93 -0.64 -0.50
C ALA A 49 -2.79 -0.64 0.77
N ALA A 50 -3.57 0.41 0.94
CA ALA A 50 -4.55 0.55 2.03
C ALA A 50 -5.77 -0.35 1.81
N ASP A 51 -5.53 -1.64 1.70
CA ASP A 51 -6.55 -2.68 1.54
C ASP A 51 -6.46 -3.69 2.69
N PRO A 52 -7.58 -4.00 3.36
CA PRO A 52 -7.60 -4.90 4.51
C PRO A 52 -6.99 -6.28 4.23
N ALA A 53 -7.23 -6.86 3.05
CA ALA A 53 -6.70 -8.18 2.69
C ALA A 53 -5.17 -8.14 2.48
N VAL A 54 -4.67 -7.06 1.87
CA VAL A 54 -3.24 -6.85 1.64
C VAL A 54 -2.52 -6.59 2.96
N ILE A 55 -3.09 -5.76 3.81
CA ILE A 55 -2.54 -5.46 5.13
C ILE A 55 -2.48 -6.73 6.00
N ALA A 56 -3.56 -7.52 6.03
CA ALA A 56 -3.59 -8.78 6.78
C ALA A 56 -2.52 -9.77 6.28
N ALA A 57 -2.38 -9.93 4.96
CA ALA A 57 -1.36 -10.78 4.35
C ALA A 57 0.07 -10.31 4.69
N THR A 58 0.29 -9.00 4.73
CA THR A 58 1.57 -8.40 5.10
C THR A 58 1.88 -8.62 6.58
N GLN A 59 0.92 -8.42 7.47
CA GLN A 59 1.08 -8.65 8.90
C GLN A 59 1.39 -10.11 9.22
N GLU A 60 0.72 -11.06 8.54
CA GLU A 60 1.02 -12.48 8.65
C GLU A 60 2.47 -12.78 8.26
N ALA A 61 2.94 -12.24 7.12
CA ALA A 61 4.31 -12.41 6.67
C ALA A 61 5.34 -11.80 7.66
N LEU A 62 5.05 -10.65 8.25
CA LEU A 62 5.89 -10.04 9.29
C LEU A 62 5.97 -10.92 10.55
N GLN A 63 4.87 -11.57 10.94
CA GLN A 63 4.87 -12.54 12.06
C GLN A 63 5.71 -13.78 11.73
N VAL A 64 5.60 -14.30 10.50
CA VAL A 64 6.45 -15.41 10.04
C VAL A 64 7.91 -15.01 10.04
N ALA A 65 8.26 -13.83 9.56
CA ALA A 65 9.64 -13.32 9.60
C ALA A 65 10.20 -13.27 11.03
N THR A 66 9.36 -12.92 12.01
CA THR A 66 9.78 -12.92 13.43
C THR A 66 10.13 -14.32 13.92
N ARG A 67 9.38 -15.34 13.49
CA ARG A 67 9.67 -16.74 13.86
C ARG A 67 10.94 -17.28 13.20
N LEU A 68 11.25 -16.80 12.00
CA LEU A 68 12.44 -17.24 11.24
C LEU A 68 13.70 -16.40 11.52
N GLU A 69 13.62 -15.41 12.40
CA GLU A 69 14.73 -14.48 12.65
C GLU A 69 16.03 -15.16 13.06
N SER A 70 15.96 -16.08 14.00
CA SER A 70 17.15 -16.80 14.49
C SER A 70 17.81 -17.65 13.40
N GLU A 71 17.02 -18.29 12.55
CA GLU A 71 17.52 -19.07 11.43
C GLU A 71 18.16 -18.20 10.35
N ALA A 72 17.54 -17.06 10.04
CA ALA A 72 18.08 -16.08 9.11
C ALA A 72 19.41 -15.51 9.61
N GLN A 73 19.52 -15.18 10.90
CA GLN A 73 20.75 -14.70 11.51
C GLN A 73 21.88 -15.75 11.46
N ALA A 74 21.57 -17.02 11.71
CA ALA A 74 22.55 -18.11 11.62
C ALA A 74 23.10 -18.28 10.18
N ARG A 75 22.33 -17.86 9.17
CA ARG A 75 22.74 -17.86 7.74
C ARG A 75 23.38 -16.54 7.28
N GLY A 76 23.65 -15.60 8.20
CA GLY A 76 24.24 -14.30 7.88
C GLY A 76 23.25 -13.26 7.35
N TRP A 77 21.95 -13.57 7.35
CA TRP A 77 20.89 -12.62 7.07
C TRP A 77 20.36 -12.06 8.39
N GLY A 78 20.07 -10.81 8.44
CA GLY A 78 19.58 -10.32 9.72
C GLY A 78 18.85 -9.00 9.60
N ARG A 79 17.61 -9.00 10.06
CA ARG A 79 16.95 -7.76 10.43
C ARG A 79 17.50 -7.30 11.78
N ARG A 80 17.68 -6.03 11.92
CA ARG A 80 18.05 -5.39 13.20
C ARG A 80 16.83 -5.00 14.01
N SER A 81 15.65 -4.89 13.34
CA SER A 81 14.34 -4.61 13.96
C SER A 81 13.21 -5.04 13.03
N ARG A 82 11.98 -5.08 13.56
CA ARG A 82 10.79 -5.22 12.71
C ARG A 82 10.69 -3.99 11.81
N PRO A 83 10.50 -4.14 10.49
CA PRO A 83 10.23 -3.01 9.60
C PRO A 83 8.92 -2.33 9.98
N TRP A 84 8.83 -1.05 9.69
CA TRP A 84 7.57 -0.33 9.80
C TRP A 84 6.60 -0.78 8.71
N LEU A 85 5.34 -0.97 9.09
CA LEU A 85 4.26 -1.20 8.15
C LEU A 85 3.72 0.17 7.72
N MET A 86 3.87 0.46 6.43
CA MET A 86 3.32 1.64 5.78
C MET A 86 2.14 1.23 4.92
N VAL A 87 1.12 2.07 4.86
CA VAL A 87 0.04 1.94 3.89
C VAL A 87 -0.01 3.17 3.00
N SER A 88 -0.28 2.94 1.72
CA SER A 88 -0.32 3.98 0.69
C SER A 88 -1.75 4.30 0.28
N LEU A 89 -2.03 5.59 0.18
CA LEU A 89 -3.30 6.18 -0.21
C LEU A 89 -3.10 7.10 -1.41
N ASN A 90 -4.15 7.27 -2.20
CA ASN A 90 -4.22 8.31 -3.22
C ASN A 90 -5.19 9.41 -2.79
N ASP A 91 -4.87 10.66 -3.12
CA ASP A 91 -5.77 11.80 -2.93
C ASP A 91 -6.89 11.85 -3.98
N GLY A 92 -6.81 11.03 -5.01
CA GLY A 92 -7.80 10.84 -6.06
C GLY A 92 -8.03 9.38 -6.39
N GLU A 93 -8.56 9.10 -7.58
CA GLU A 93 -8.72 7.73 -8.08
C GLU A 93 -7.35 7.09 -8.34
N ASP A 94 -7.18 5.86 -7.84
CA ASP A 94 -6.05 5.02 -8.24
C ASP A 94 -6.45 4.18 -9.46
N PRO A 95 -5.95 4.51 -10.67
CA PRO A 95 -6.29 3.76 -11.87
C PRO A 95 -5.71 2.34 -11.86
N HIS A 96 -4.77 2.06 -10.98
CA HIS A 96 -4.09 0.78 -10.87
C HIS A 96 -4.78 -0.16 -9.89
N PHE A 97 -5.50 0.38 -8.90
CA PHE A 97 -6.21 -0.41 -7.92
C PHE A 97 -7.68 -0.56 -8.28
N ARG A 98 -8.07 -1.74 -8.72
CA ARG A 98 -9.43 -2.02 -9.20
C ARG A 98 -9.98 -3.26 -8.50
N LYS A 99 -11.22 -3.18 -8.03
CA LYS A 99 -11.96 -4.33 -7.49
C LYS A 99 -12.99 -4.82 -8.49
N ALA A 100 -13.30 -6.09 -8.42
CA ALA A 100 -14.39 -6.67 -9.19
C ALA A 100 -15.74 -6.20 -8.67
N GLU A 101 -16.70 -6.01 -9.57
CA GLU A 101 -18.08 -5.65 -9.24
C GLU A 101 -19.03 -6.31 -10.23
N PHE A 102 -20.18 -6.72 -9.77
CA PHE A 102 -21.31 -7.18 -10.59
C PHE A 102 -22.59 -7.21 -9.76
N ASP A 103 -23.75 -7.19 -10.45
CA ASP A 103 -25.04 -7.43 -9.81
C ASP A 103 -25.35 -8.93 -9.83
N PRO A 104 -25.37 -9.62 -8.68
CA PRO A 104 -25.65 -11.06 -8.62
C PRO A 104 -27.07 -11.42 -9.06
N ASN A 105 -28.03 -10.48 -9.05
CA ASN A 105 -29.39 -10.71 -9.51
C ASN A 105 -29.51 -10.84 -11.03
N LEU A 106 -28.50 -10.36 -11.76
CA LEU A 106 -28.41 -10.52 -13.22
C LEU A 106 -27.78 -11.85 -13.62
N CYS A 107 -27.22 -12.60 -12.66
CA CYS A 107 -26.58 -13.87 -12.93
C CYS A 107 -27.64 -14.93 -13.30
N PRO A 108 -27.48 -15.66 -14.41
CA PRO A 108 -28.39 -16.76 -14.76
C PRO A 108 -28.44 -17.79 -13.62
N THR A 109 -29.66 -18.30 -13.35
CA THR A 109 -29.89 -19.28 -12.28
C THR A 109 -29.18 -20.61 -12.52
N ASP A 110 -28.92 -20.95 -13.79
CA ASP A 110 -28.23 -22.16 -14.25
C ASP A 110 -26.71 -21.95 -14.43
N CYS A 111 -26.20 -20.76 -14.10
CA CYS A 111 -24.78 -20.48 -14.20
C CYS A 111 -23.95 -21.34 -13.22
N PRO A 112 -22.91 -22.07 -13.70
CA PRO A 112 -22.06 -22.90 -12.83
C PRO A 112 -21.14 -22.08 -11.87
N ARG A 113 -21.26 -20.76 -11.89
CA ARG A 113 -20.54 -19.80 -11.00
C ARG A 113 -19.01 -20.02 -10.97
N PRO A 114 -18.34 -20.11 -12.13
CA PRO A 114 -16.91 -20.35 -12.15
C PRO A 114 -16.10 -19.20 -11.50
N CYS A 115 -16.69 -18.01 -11.39
CA CYS A 115 -16.10 -16.86 -10.73
C CYS A 115 -15.92 -17.07 -9.22
N GLU A 116 -16.83 -17.77 -8.56
CA GLU A 116 -16.70 -18.13 -7.15
C GLU A 116 -15.56 -19.13 -6.95
N THR A 117 -15.51 -20.18 -7.77
CA THR A 117 -14.47 -21.22 -7.69
C THR A 117 -13.07 -20.68 -7.99
N ILE A 118 -12.94 -19.78 -8.98
CA ILE A 118 -11.62 -19.21 -9.36
C ILE A 118 -11.10 -18.17 -8.38
N CYS A 119 -11.95 -17.63 -7.51
CA CYS A 119 -11.58 -16.54 -6.63
C CYS A 119 -10.64 -17.01 -5.50
N PRO A 120 -9.34 -16.65 -5.52
CA PRO A 120 -8.39 -17.13 -4.52
C PRO A 120 -8.60 -16.53 -3.14
N ALA A 121 -9.34 -15.40 -3.08
CA ALA A 121 -9.68 -14.70 -1.84
C ALA A 121 -11.07 -15.09 -1.31
N GLN A 122 -11.79 -15.95 -2.03
CA GLN A 122 -13.19 -16.29 -1.70
C GLN A 122 -14.05 -15.03 -1.50
N ALA A 123 -13.79 -14.02 -2.33
CA ALA A 123 -14.46 -12.73 -2.28
C ALA A 123 -15.77 -12.69 -3.06
N ILE A 124 -16.04 -13.70 -3.90
CA ILE A 124 -17.30 -13.81 -4.63
C ILE A 124 -18.14 -14.88 -3.93
N VAL A 125 -19.33 -14.50 -3.54
CA VAL A 125 -20.24 -15.37 -2.80
C VAL A 125 -21.66 -15.27 -3.37
N PHE A 126 -22.38 -16.38 -3.32
CA PHE A 126 -23.80 -16.49 -3.67
C PHE A 126 -24.51 -17.21 -2.53
N GLU A 127 -25.05 -16.44 -1.59
CA GLU A 127 -25.86 -16.99 -0.52
C GLU A 127 -27.32 -17.12 -0.98
N GLU A 128 -27.79 -18.33 -1.10
CA GLU A 128 -29.20 -18.63 -1.30
C GLU A 128 -29.92 -18.44 0.03
N THR A 129 -30.59 -17.31 0.20
CA THR A 129 -31.56 -17.20 1.29
C THR A 129 -32.81 -17.95 0.87
N PRO A 130 -33.23 -19.02 1.57
CA PRO A 130 -34.54 -19.62 1.34
C PRO A 130 -35.57 -18.51 1.51
N VAL A 131 -36.47 -18.35 0.56
CA VAL A 131 -37.61 -17.46 0.70
C VAL A 131 -38.44 -18.01 1.88
N GLY A 132 -38.13 -17.55 3.08
CA GLY A 132 -38.82 -17.92 4.28
C GLY A 132 -40.30 -17.53 4.14
N GLU A 133 -41.18 -18.40 4.57
CA GLU A 133 -42.61 -18.13 4.73
C GLU A 133 -42.79 -16.77 5.42
N ARG A 134 -43.31 -15.81 4.67
CA ARG A 134 -43.60 -14.50 5.20
C ARG A 134 -44.64 -14.61 6.29
N GLY A 135 -44.22 -14.31 7.54
CA GLY A 135 -45.11 -14.02 8.62
C GLY A 135 -46.16 -12.97 8.17
N ARG A 136 -47.42 -13.27 8.42
CA ARG A 136 -48.53 -12.36 8.16
C ARG A 136 -48.36 -11.08 8.95
N GLY A 137 -48.11 -9.98 8.24
CA GLY A 137 -48.15 -8.63 8.80
C GLY A 137 -47.05 -7.72 8.28
N GLY A 138 -47.35 -6.89 7.27
CA GLY A 138 -46.45 -5.84 6.81
C GLY A 138 -46.87 -5.28 5.45
N GLU A 139 -47.13 -3.99 5.42
CA GLU A 139 -47.71 -3.16 4.39
C GLU A 139 -47.15 -3.32 2.97
N ARG A 140 -48.05 -3.19 2.00
CA ARG A 140 -47.81 -3.22 0.56
C ARG A 140 -46.98 -2.00 0.11
N GLU A 141 -45.71 -2.18 -0.23
CA GLU A 141 -45.07 -1.24 -1.18
C GLU A 141 -45.47 -1.59 -2.61
N ARG A 142 -46.02 -0.61 -3.30
CA ARG A 142 -46.61 -0.73 -4.64
C ARG A 142 -45.51 -0.81 -5.69
N GLY A 143 -45.52 -1.84 -6.50
CA GLY A 143 -45.04 -1.75 -7.87
C GLY A 143 -43.91 -2.62 -8.33
N ARG A 144 -43.58 -3.75 -7.67
CA ARG A 144 -42.59 -4.70 -8.21
C ARG A 144 -43.21 -6.09 -8.37
N TRP A 145 -43.43 -6.50 -9.61
CA TRP A 145 -43.82 -7.85 -9.93
C TRP A 145 -42.62 -8.79 -9.77
N PHE A 146 -42.67 -9.72 -8.84
CA PHE A 146 -41.72 -10.81 -8.74
C PHE A 146 -42.26 -12.04 -9.41
N SER A 147 -41.53 -12.60 -10.36
CA SER A 147 -41.84 -13.90 -10.94
C SER A 147 -41.68 -14.98 -9.84
N PRO A 148 -42.56 -16.01 -9.81
CA PRO A 148 -42.39 -17.15 -8.93
C PRO A 148 -41.10 -17.89 -9.24
N GLY A 149 -40.16 -17.97 -8.29
CA GLY A 149 -38.86 -18.61 -8.45
C GLY A 149 -37.67 -17.66 -8.38
N SER A 150 -37.85 -16.34 -8.17
CA SER A 150 -36.73 -15.43 -7.98
C SER A 150 -36.12 -15.60 -6.59
N VAL A 151 -34.88 -16.09 -6.53
CA VAL A 151 -34.03 -16.10 -5.35
C VAL A 151 -33.51 -14.69 -5.17
N THR A 152 -33.83 -14.04 -4.05
CA THR A 152 -33.22 -12.76 -3.69
C THR A 152 -31.97 -13.01 -2.85
N TYR A 153 -30.82 -12.62 -3.35
CA TYR A 153 -29.54 -12.77 -2.65
C TYR A 153 -29.35 -11.59 -1.71
N SER A 154 -29.36 -11.82 -0.39
CA SER A 154 -29.19 -10.76 0.60
C SER A 154 -27.72 -10.45 0.93
N GLN A 155 -26.79 -11.36 0.63
CA GLN A 155 -25.35 -11.19 0.82
C GLN A 155 -24.56 -11.78 -0.36
N SER A 156 -25.07 -11.62 -1.58
CA SER A 156 -24.43 -12.14 -2.79
C SER A 156 -23.68 -11.02 -3.49
N GLY A 157 -22.60 -11.40 -4.19
CA GLY A 157 -21.79 -10.46 -4.96
C GLY A 157 -20.33 -10.51 -4.58
N VAL A 158 -19.68 -9.38 -4.63
CA VAL A 158 -18.26 -9.23 -4.25
C VAL A 158 -18.15 -8.67 -2.84
N ILE A 159 -17.44 -9.39 -1.97
CA ILE A 159 -17.07 -8.90 -0.65
C ILE A 159 -15.83 -8.02 -0.83
N ASP A 160 -16.02 -6.70 -0.76
CA ASP A 160 -14.98 -5.71 -1.03
C ASP A 160 -13.73 -5.87 -0.15
N GLU A 161 -13.90 -6.24 1.11
CA GLU A 161 -12.81 -6.42 2.07
C GLU A 161 -11.92 -7.62 1.74
N ARG A 162 -12.44 -8.59 0.96
CA ARG A 162 -11.67 -9.76 0.51
C ARG A 162 -11.12 -9.58 -0.89
N CYS A 163 -11.80 -8.81 -1.73
CA CYS A 163 -11.39 -8.59 -3.12
C CYS A 163 -10.13 -7.72 -3.18
N TYR A 164 -9.02 -8.29 -3.63
CA TYR A 164 -7.77 -7.57 -3.84
C TYR A 164 -7.46 -7.28 -5.32
N GLY A 165 -8.47 -7.35 -6.20
CA GLY A 165 -8.35 -6.88 -7.58
C GLY A 165 -7.54 -7.76 -8.53
N CYS A 166 -7.37 -9.07 -8.27
CA CYS A 166 -6.58 -9.96 -9.13
C CYS A 166 -7.16 -10.17 -10.55
N GLY A 167 -8.42 -9.80 -10.79
CA GLY A 167 -9.07 -9.82 -12.10
C GLY A 167 -9.41 -11.20 -12.67
N ARG A 168 -9.13 -12.32 -11.98
CA ARG A 168 -9.33 -13.69 -12.49
C ARG A 168 -10.78 -14.02 -12.80
N CYS A 169 -11.72 -13.39 -12.08
CA CYS A 169 -13.15 -13.62 -12.26
C CYS A 169 -13.72 -12.98 -13.54
N VAL A 170 -13.07 -11.93 -14.06
CA VAL A 170 -13.58 -11.18 -15.22
C VAL A 170 -13.63 -12.05 -16.48
N PRO A 171 -12.53 -12.67 -16.96
CA PRO A 171 -12.56 -13.45 -18.20
C PRO A 171 -13.30 -14.78 -18.08
N ILE A 172 -13.53 -15.28 -16.85
CA ILE A 172 -14.17 -16.59 -16.65
C ILE A 172 -15.69 -16.50 -16.55
N CYS A 173 -16.25 -15.30 -16.42
CA CYS A 173 -17.69 -15.10 -16.31
C CYS A 173 -18.37 -15.38 -17.66
N PRO A 174 -19.22 -16.45 -17.79
CA PRO A 174 -19.83 -16.78 -19.05
C PRO A 174 -20.77 -15.70 -19.56
N SER A 175 -21.44 -15.01 -18.68
CA SER A 175 -22.39 -13.92 -18.97
C SER A 175 -21.74 -12.53 -19.05
N GLN A 176 -20.42 -12.44 -18.88
CA GLN A 176 -19.66 -11.18 -18.93
C GLN A 176 -20.22 -10.07 -18.02
N LEU A 177 -20.83 -10.44 -16.91
CA LEU A 177 -21.44 -9.50 -15.96
C LEU A 177 -20.40 -8.84 -15.04
N ILE A 178 -19.24 -9.49 -14.85
CA ILE A 178 -18.21 -9.01 -13.92
C ILE A 178 -17.34 -8.00 -14.64
N TYR A 179 -17.25 -6.82 -14.05
CA TYR A 179 -16.36 -5.76 -14.48
C TYR A 179 -15.48 -5.30 -13.32
N THR A 180 -14.52 -4.43 -13.58
CA THR A 180 -13.67 -3.85 -12.55
C THR A 180 -13.90 -2.35 -12.47
N ARG A 181 -14.04 -1.83 -11.27
CA ARG A 181 -14.06 -0.39 -11.01
C ARG A 181 -12.84 0.05 -10.23
N SER A 182 -12.40 1.29 -10.45
CA SER A 182 -11.39 1.92 -9.59
C SER A 182 -11.91 1.96 -8.16
N TYR A 183 -11.06 1.58 -7.22
CA TYR A 183 -11.39 1.63 -5.81
C TYR A 183 -10.82 2.90 -5.22
N VAL A 184 -11.68 3.77 -4.73
CA VAL A 184 -11.29 4.95 -3.93
C VAL A 184 -11.66 4.63 -2.49
N SER A 185 -10.67 4.55 -1.64
CA SER A 185 -10.95 4.46 -0.20
C SER A 185 -11.62 5.76 0.23
N ALA A 186 -12.87 5.69 0.67
CA ALA A 186 -13.51 6.86 1.26
C ALA A 186 -12.65 7.37 2.44
N PRO A 187 -12.44 8.68 2.60
CA PRO A 187 -11.63 9.23 3.69
C PRO A 187 -12.03 8.71 5.08
N THR A 188 -13.33 8.45 5.30
CA THR A 188 -13.85 7.84 6.53
C THR A 188 -13.44 6.38 6.72
N ALA A 189 -13.33 5.60 5.64
CA ALA A 189 -12.87 4.21 5.71
C ALA A 189 -11.39 4.11 6.07
N ILE A 190 -10.59 5.10 5.68
CA ILE A 190 -9.18 5.21 6.04
C ILE A 190 -8.99 5.41 7.54
N ALA A 191 -9.80 6.29 8.14
CA ALA A 191 -9.77 6.49 9.58
C ALA A 191 -10.11 5.19 10.34
N GLN A 192 -11.09 4.43 9.87
CA GLN A 192 -11.43 3.12 10.43
C GLN A 192 -10.31 2.10 10.25
N LEU A 193 -9.65 2.09 9.09
CA LEU A 193 -8.51 1.21 8.82
C LEU A 193 -7.33 1.53 9.76
N ALA A 194 -6.99 2.80 9.93
CA ALA A 194 -5.92 3.24 10.83
C ALA A 194 -6.22 2.92 12.30
N LEU A 195 -7.51 2.90 12.69
CA LEU A 195 -7.94 2.55 14.05
C LEU A 195 -7.97 1.04 14.30
N SER A 196 -8.34 0.26 13.29
CA SER A 196 -8.50 -1.19 13.43
C SER A 196 -7.20 -1.97 13.21
N THR A 197 -6.18 -1.33 12.64
CA THR A 197 -4.96 -1.99 12.21
C THR A 197 -3.74 -1.21 12.68
N PRO A 198 -2.82 -1.81 13.44
CA PRO A 198 -1.60 -1.14 13.86
C PRO A 198 -0.67 -0.93 12.66
N ILE A 199 -0.76 0.23 12.04
CA ILE A 199 0.19 0.72 11.02
C ILE A 199 1.18 1.68 11.66
N ASP A 200 2.41 1.68 11.17
CA ASP A 200 3.48 2.53 11.68
C ASP A 200 3.61 3.84 10.88
N ALA A 201 3.26 3.80 9.59
CA ALA A 201 3.47 4.87 8.65
C ALA A 201 2.37 4.97 7.61
N LEU A 202 2.23 6.14 7.01
CA LEU A 202 1.30 6.42 5.94
C LEU A 202 2.03 7.07 4.77
N GLU A 203 1.68 6.70 3.54
CA GLU A 203 2.07 7.40 2.33
C GLU A 203 0.83 7.98 1.65
N ILE A 204 0.93 9.21 1.17
CA ILE A 204 -0.08 9.84 0.34
C ILE A 204 0.52 10.10 -1.04
N HIS A 205 -0.04 9.43 -2.05
CA HIS A 205 0.24 9.73 -3.45
C HIS A 205 -0.60 10.91 -3.89
N THR A 206 0.07 11.90 -4.46
CA THR A 206 -0.53 13.13 -4.96
C THR A 206 0.17 13.58 -6.25
N LYS A 207 -0.39 14.58 -6.89
CA LYS A 207 0.21 15.24 -8.06
C LYS A 207 -0.14 16.72 -8.09
N VAL A 208 0.65 17.50 -8.79
CA VAL A 208 0.36 18.93 -9.03
C VAL A 208 -1.06 19.09 -9.58
N GLY A 209 -1.80 20.05 -9.02
CA GLY A 209 -3.20 20.31 -9.34
C GLY A 209 -4.21 19.67 -8.36
N ASN A 210 -3.81 18.69 -7.56
CA ASN A 210 -4.72 17.97 -6.65
C ASN A 210 -4.79 18.54 -5.22
N LEU A 211 -4.37 19.79 -4.99
CA LEU A 211 -4.28 20.34 -3.63
C LEU A 211 -5.60 20.27 -2.85
N ALA A 212 -6.73 20.47 -3.52
CA ALA A 212 -8.05 20.40 -2.88
C ALA A 212 -8.41 18.96 -2.46
N ASP A 213 -8.06 17.98 -3.28
CA ASP A 213 -8.27 16.56 -2.99
C ASP A 213 -7.36 16.10 -1.87
N PHE A 214 -6.10 16.52 -1.91
CA PHE A 214 -5.15 16.31 -0.80
C PHE A 214 -5.68 16.89 0.50
N GLN A 215 -6.19 18.12 0.48
CA GLN A 215 -6.76 18.77 1.68
C GLN A 215 -7.94 18.00 2.25
N ARG A 216 -8.84 17.48 1.41
CA ARG A 216 -9.96 16.63 1.85
C ARG A 216 -9.46 15.36 2.52
N LEU A 217 -8.51 14.68 1.89
CA LEU A 217 -7.91 13.46 2.43
C LEU A 217 -7.18 13.75 3.75
N TRP A 218 -6.35 14.82 3.77
CA TRP A 218 -5.63 15.24 4.97
C TRP A 218 -6.56 15.55 6.14
N SER A 219 -7.69 16.22 5.91
CA SER A 219 -8.66 16.54 6.95
C SER A 219 -9.22 15.30 7.65
N ALA A 220 -9.32 14.17 6.93
CA ALA A 220 -9.74 12.89 7.50
C ALA A 220 -8.61 12.17 8.26
N ILE A 221 -7.35 12.38 7.87
CA ILE A 221 -6.18 11.71 8.44
C ILE A 221 -5.62 12.47 9.64
N ALA A 222 -5.63 13.80 9.59
CA ALA A 222 -5.01 14.67 10.59
C ALA A 222 -5.36 14.34 12.06
N PRO A 223 -6.59 13.95 12.43
CA PRO A 223 -6.92 13.54 13.79
C PRO A 223 -6.12 12.32 14.30
N TRP A 224 -5.58 11.50 13.40
CA TRP A 224 -4.90 10.23 13.70
C TRP A 224 -3.39 10.31 13.54
N ILE A 225 -2.88 11.43 13.02
CA ILE A 225 -1.45 11.59 12.67
C ILE A 225 -0.51 11.38 13.86
N ASN A 226 -0.96 11.66 15.07
CA ASN A 226 -0.19 11.45 16.31
C ASN A 226 0.11 9.96 16.60
N GLN A 227 -0.61 9.03 15.97
CA GLN A 227 -0.39 7.60 16.13
C GLN A 227 0.66 7.06 15.15
N LEU A 228 1.02 7.85 14.14
CA LEU A 228 1.99 7.47 13.13
C LEU A 228 3.41 7.91 13.51
N LYS A 229 4.38 7.11 13.11
CA LYS A 229 5.81 7.39 13.25
C LYS A 229 6.36 8.20 12.08
N LEU A 230 5.70 8.07 10.91
CA LEU A 230 6.16 8.64 9.65
C LEU A 230 4.99 8.90 8.70
N LEU A 231 5.06 10.06 8.04
CA LEU A 231 4.25 10.42 6.88
C LEU A 231 5.16 10.54 5.66
N ALA A 232 4.82 9.89 4.56
CA ALA A 232 5.45 10.08 3.26
C ALA A 232 4.47 10.77 2.31
N ILE A 233 4.97 11.71 1.53
CA ILE A 233 4.23 12.36 0.43
C ILE A 233 4.94 11.99 -0.86
N SER A 234 4.25 11.29 -1.73
CA SER A 234 4.74 10.81 -3.02
C SER A 234 4.20 11.67 -4.14
N CYS A 235 5.09 12.21 -4.97
CA CYS A 235 4.71 13.08 -6.07
C CYS A 235 5.62 12.87 -7.29
N PRO A 236 5.06 12.79 -8.52
CA PRO A 236 5.83 12.76 -9.76
C PRO A 236 6.44 14.13 -10.06
N ASP A 237 7.37 14.17 -11.03
CA ASP A 237 7.97 15.42 -11.52
C ASP A 237 6.95 16.28 -12.27
N ASP A 238 7.00 17.58 -12.01
CA ASP A 238 6.17 18.59 -12.65
C ASP A 238 6.89 19.94 -12.58
N ASP A 239 6.60 20.86 -13.47
CA ASP A 239 7.22 22.20 -13.48
C ASP A 239 6.89 22.97 -12.19
N ASP A 240 5.65 22.88 -11.69
CA ASP A 240 5.15 23.55 -10.49
C ASP A 240 5.32 22.71 -9.21
N LEU A 241 6.07 21.61 -9.28
CA LEU A 241 6.20 20.67 -8.16
C LEU A 241 6.65 21.34 -6.86
N ILE A 242 7.63 22.21 -6.92
CA ILE A 242 8.21 22.80 -5.69
C ILE A 242 7.20 23.69 -4.97
N ASP A 243 6.48 24.52 -5.68
CA ASP A 243 5.43 25.38 -5.11
C ASP A 243 4.30 24.52 -4.54
N TYR A 244 3.95 23.45 -5.23
CA TYR A 244 2.96 22.47 -4.77
C TYR A 244 3.38 21.79 -3.46
N LEU A 245 4.63 21.30 -3.36
CA LEU A 245 5.14 20.68 -2.14
C LEU A 245 5.22 21.66 -0.97
N TRP A 246 5.55 22.93 -1.21
CA TRP A 246 5.49 23.98 -0.18
C TRP A 246 4.04 24.27 0.27
N ALA A 247 3.07 24.24 -0.65
CA ALA A 247 1.65 24.38 -0.30
C ALA A 247 1.18 23.22 0.58
N ILE A 248 1.55 21.98 0.23
CA ILE A 248 1.29 20.80 1.07
C ILE A 248 1.96 20.95 2.44
N HIS A 249 3.24 21.34 2.49
CA HIS A 249 3.94 21.51 3.76
C HIS A 249 3.22 22.50 4.69
N LYS A 250 2.76 23.63 4.17
CA LYS A 250 1.98 24.61 4.93
C LYS A 250 0.67 24.02 5.46
N LEU A 251 0.04 23.15 4.68
CA LEU A 251 -1.23 22.52 5.04
C LEU A 251 -1.07 21.49 6.17
N ILE A 252 0.02 20.71 6.16
CA ILE A 252 0.25 19.62 7.12
C ILE A 252 0.99 20.06 8.38
N ALA A 253 1.62 21.24 8.38
CA ALA A 253 2.38 21.74 9.52
C ALA A 253 1.46 22.33 10.64
N PRO A 254 1.80 22.12 11.93
CA PRO A 254 2.94 21.38 12.44
C PRO A 254 2.70 19.86 12.40
N LEU A 255 3.69 19.09 11.94
CA LEU A 255 3.60 17.65 11.85
C LEU A 255 4.27 16.97 13.06
N PRO A 256 3.57 16.12 13.84
CA PRO A 256 4.12 15.48 15.03
C PRO A 256 5.03 14.28 14.74
N CYS A 257 5.03 13.77 13.50
CA CYS A 257 5.82 12.63 13.08
C CYS A 257 6.89 13.02 12.03
N THR A 258 7.73 12.06 11.66
CA THR A 258 8.75 12.27 10.64
C THR A 258 8.12 12.42 9.25
N LEU A 259 8.65 13.35 8.43
CA LEU A 259 8.21 13.57 7.06
C LEU A 259 9.22 13.05 6.05
N ILE A 260 8.74 12.35 5.04
CA ILE A 260 9.48 11.97 3.84
C ILE A 260 8.79 12.58 2.60
N TRP A 261 9.56 13.21 1.74
CA TRP A 261 9.19 13.54 0.36
C TRP A 261 9.68 12.41 -0.53
N GLN A 262 8.76 11.58 -1.00
CA GLN A 262 9.07 10.52 -1.95
C GLN A 262 9.00 11.08 -3.37
N THR A 263 10.11 10.97 -4.08
CA THR A 263 10.25 11.51 -5.43
C THR A 263 10.09 10.39 -6.44
N ASP A 264 8.95 10.34 -7.13
CA ASP A 264 8.64 9.32 -8.14
C ASP A 264 9.22 9.74 -9.49
N GLY A 265 10.45 9.38 -9.74
CA GLY A 265 11.18 9.78 -10.94
C GLY A 265 10.60 9.26 -12.25
N ARG A 266 9.84 8.17 -12.19
CA ARG A 266 9.08 7.62 -13.31
C ARG A 266 7.76 7.02 -12.85
N PRO A 267 6.70 7.13 -13.67
CA PRO A 267 5.50 6.33 -13.43
C PRO A 267 5.86 4.84 -13.46
N MET A 268 5.09 4.01 -12.79
CA MET A 268 5.28 2.56 -12.71
C MET A 268 5.16 1.93 -14.11
N SER A 269 6.27 1.83 -14.81
CA SER A 269 6.34 1.29 -16.18
C SER A 269 6.92 -0.12 -16.24
N GLY A 270 7.34 -0.69 -15.10
CA GLY A 270 8.10 -1.94 -15.08
C GLY A 270 9.53 -1.81 -15.63
N ASP A 271 9.94 -0.64 -16.10
CA ASP A 271 11.31 -0.39 -16.56
C ASP A 271 12.26 -0.27 -15.37
N ILE A 272 13.10 -1.28 -15.20
CA ILE A 272 14.16 -1.36 -14.19
C ILE A 272 15.57 -1.14 -14.77
N GLY A 273 15.64 -0.69 -16.02
CA GLY A 273 16.92 -0.44 -16.70
C GLY A 273 17.75 0.65 -16.05
N ILE A 274 19.05 0.70 -16.39
CA ILE A 274 20.03 1.68 -15.86
C ILE A 274 19.56 3.12 -16.05
N GLY A 275 18.87 3.41 -17.16
CA GLY A 275 18.35 4.75 -17.48
C GLY A 275 17.30 5.26 -16.50
N ALA A 276 16.56 4.37 -15.83
CA ALA A 276 15.51 4.73 -14.89
C ALA A 276 16.05 5.48 -13.67
N THR A 277 17.23 5.11 -13.17
CA THR A 277 17.89 5.77 -12.03
C THR A 277 18.15 7.26 -12.28
N ARG A 278 18.39 7.67 -13.53
CA ARG A 278 18.69 9.07 -13.84
C ARG A 278 17.51 10.00 -13.51
N ALA A 279 16.30 9.60 -13.87
CA ALA A 279 15.09 10.38 -13.59
C ALA A 279 14.84 10.50 -12.07
N ALA A 280 14.91 9.39 -11.34
CA ALA A 280 14.74 9.37 -9.90
C ALA A 280 15.77 10.27 -9.17
N VAL A 281 17.04 10.20 -9.55
CA VAL A 281 18.10 11.03 -8.95
C VAL A 281 17.90 12.51 -9.29
N LYS A 282 17.56 12.85 -10.54
CA LYS A 282 17.33 14.23 -10.96
C LYS A 282 16.18 14.87 -10.17
N LEU A 283 15.07 14.16 -10.02
CA LEU A 283 13.92 14.66 -9.27
C LEU A 283 14.26 14.82 -7.78
N ALA A 284 14.95 13.85 -7.18
CA ALA A 284 15.38 13.96 -5.79
C ALA A 284 16.30 15.17 -5.56
N GLN A 285 17.22 15.46 -6.49
CA GLN A 285 18.09 16.65 -6.42
C GLN A 285 17.27 17.96 -6.53
N LYS A 286 16.24 18.00 -7.41
CA LYS A 286 15.34 19.16 -7.55
C LYS A 286 14.65 19.45 -6.21
N VAL A 287 14.08 18.43 -5.56
CA VAL A 287 13.38 18.58 -4.28
C VAL A 287 14.37 18.90 -3.14
N LEU A 288 15.56 18.29 -3.15
CA LEU A 288 16.60 18.57 -2.16
C LEU A 288 17.06 20.05 -2.21
N ALA A 289 17.24 20.58 -3.41
CA ALA A 289 17.64 21.97 -3.61
C ALA A 289 16.58 22.98 -3.14
N ALA A 290 15.32 22.58 -3.07
CA ALA A 290 14.22 23.43 -2.60
C ALA A 290 14.23 23.66 -1.08
N GLY A 291 14.99 22.87 -0.32
CA GLY A 291 15.16 23.07 1.13
C GLY A 291 13.91 22.77 1.96
N LEU A 292 12.98 21.95 1.46
CA LEU A 292 11.79 21.52 2.20
C LEU A 292 12.18 20.78 3.49
N PRO A 293 11.51 21.05 4.62
CA PRO A 293 11.71 20.29 5.84
C PRO A 293 11.32 18.81 5.63
N GLY A 294 12.15 17.88 6.13
CA GLY A 294 11.92 16.44 6.02
C GLY A 294 13.07 15.71 5.35
N TYR A 295 12.84 14.44 5.03
CA TYR A 295 13.78 13.58 4.32
C TYR A 295 13.34 13.38 2.87
N ILE A 296 14.28 13.05 2.00
CA ILE A 296 13.99 12.79 0.59
C ILE A 296 14.28 11.32 0.30
N GLN A 297 13.29 10.64 -0.26
CA GLN A 297 13.40 9.25 -0.67
C GLN A 297 13.23 9.14 -2.19
N LEU A 298 14.15 8.43 -2.82
CA LEU A 298 14.04 8.12 -4.24
C LEU A 298 13.07 6.96 -4.45
N ALA A 299 12.17 7.12 -5.41
CA ALA A 299 11.31 6.06 -5.91
C ALA A 299 11.13 6.18 -7.44
N GLY A 300 10.35 5.28 -8.04
CA GLY A 300 10.07 5.36 -9.47
C GLY A 300 11.31 5.29 -10.35
N GLY A 301 12.05 4.17 -10.28
CA GLY A 301 13.24 3.96 -11.10
C GLY A 301 14.49 3.58 -10.31
N THR A 302 14.35 3.22 -9.05
CA THR A 302 15.45 2.70 -8.24
C THR A 302 15.82 1.28 -8.66
N ASN A 303 17.11 1.00 -8.72
CA ASN A 303 17.68 -0.30 -9.10
C ASN A 303 19.09 -0.46 -8.51
N HIS A 304 19.82 -1.54 -8.90
CA HIS A 304 21.18 -1.81 -8.41
C HIS A 304 22.21 -0.72 -8.73
N HIS A 305 21.97 0.15 -9.72
CA HIS A 305 22.84 1.29 -10.02
C HIS A 305 22.60 2.51 -9.15
N THR A 306 21.45 2.58 -8.45
CA THR A 306 21.05 3.77 -7.68
C THR A 306 22.10 4.11 -6.61
N VAL A 307 22.51 3.14 -5.82
CA VAL A 307 23.50 3.33 -4.75
C VAL A 307 24.82 3.83 -5.29
N SER A 308 25.34 3.20 -6.36
CA SER A 308 26.59 3.63 -6.99
C SER A 308 26.51 5.04 -7.56
N LYS A 309 25.37 5.39 -8.15
CA LYS A 309 25.13 6.75 -8.68
C LYS A 309 25.10 7.79 -7.58
N LEU A 310 24.41 7.50 -6.46
CA LEU A 310 24.34 8.41 -5.31
C LEU A 310 25.71 8.61 -4.67
N LYS A 311 26.52 7.56 -4.56
CA LYS A 311 27.92 7.66 -4.08
C LYS A 311 28.77 8.58 -4.96
N THR A 312 28.70 8.37 -6.29
CA THR A 312 29.43 9.21 -7.26
C THR A 312 29.05 10.68 -7.17
N LEU A 313 27.80 10.99 -6.80
CA LEU A 313 27.30 12.34 -6.64
C LEU A 313 27.51 12.92 -5.23
N GLY A 314 28.12 12.16 -4.30
CA GLY A 314 28.31 12.59 -2.92
C GLY A 314 27.01 12.73 -2.12
N LEU A 315 25.90 12.10 -2.58
CA LEU A 315 24.58 12.19 -1.98
C LEU A 315 24.33 11.09 -0.92
N LEU A 316 25.19 10.09 -0.83
CA LEU A 316 25.18 9.10 0.25
C LEU A 316 26.24 9.44 1.30
N ARG A 317 25.82 9.46 2.56
CA ARG A 317 26.77 9.54 3.67
C ARG A 317 27.50 8.20 3.77
N GLU A 318 28.82 8.20 3.65
CA GLU A 318 29.59 7.00 3.91
C GLU A 318 29.48 6.65 5.40
N ARG A 319 29.19 5.39 5.68
CA ARG A 319 29.24 4.87 7.04
C ARG A 319 30.69 5.03 7.53
N LYS A 320 30.97 5.91 8.46
CA LYS A 320 32.24 5.89 9.21
C LYS A 320 32.22 4.58 9.97
N ILE A 321 32.92 3.58 9.45
CA ILE A 321 33.25 2.35 10.18
C ILE A 321 34.19 2.80 11.28
N THR A 322 33.66 3.06 12.47
CA THR A 322 34.49 3.16 13.68
C THR A 322 35.04 1.77 13.91
N THR A 323 36.27 1.56 13.47
CA THR A 323 37.09 0.37 13.76
C THR A 323 37.37 0.33 15.27
N ASN A 324 36.42 -0.12 16.05
CA ASN A 324 36.56 -0.44 17.47
C ASN A 324 36.07 -1.86 17.75
N GLU A 325 36.30 -2.79 16.85
CA GLU A 325 36.33 -4.20 17.18
C GLU A 325 37.78 -4.66 17.16
N LYS A 326 38.44 -4.42 18.29
CA LYS A 326 39.70 -5.10 18.59
C LYS A 326 39.45 -6.60 18.56
N THR A 327 40.08 -7.23 17.58
CA THR A 327 40.32 -8.65 17.51
C THR A 327 40.68 -9.23 18.87
N SER A 328 39.76 -9.91 19.53
CA SER A 328 40.09 -10.94 20.50
C SER A 328 40.29 -12.22 19.70
N LYS A 329 41.56 -12.58 19.46
CA LYS A 329 41.95 -13.91 19.01
C LYS A 329 41.55 -14.93 20.09
N PRO A 330 40.95 -16.06 19.74
CA PRO A 330 40.86 -17.15 20.68
C PRO A 330 42.23 -17.84 20.78
N HIS A 331 42.62 -18.08 22.00
CA HIS A 331 43.65 -19.05 22.34
C HIS A 331 43.10 -20.47 22.32
#